data_935b50d08e9b97326032ea3117772074
#
_entry.id   935b50d08e9b97326032ea3117772074
#
_cell.length_a   1.000
_cell.length_b   1.000
_cell.length_c   1.000
_cell.angle_alpha   90.00
_cell.angle_beta   90.00
_cell.angle_gamma   90.00
#
_symmetry.space_group_name_H-M   'P 1'
#
loop_
_entity.id
_entity.type
_entity.pdbx_description
1 polymer ?
#
loop_
_entity_poly.entity_id
_entity_poly.type
_entity_poly.pdbx_seq_one_letter_code
_entity_poly.pdbx_strand_id
1 'polypeptide(L)' 'GDSAVDDQGAATQEIARNTQQAAASTEAVSRNISGVTQAADETGQAAGQVLSAAGQLAQEAEILRGKVDLFVARIRVA' A
#
# COMPACT_ATOMS: atom_id res chain seq x y z
N GLY A 1 24.62 32.08 40.19
CA GLY A 1 23.60 32.45 41.17
C GLY A 1 22.32 31.68 40.95
N ASP A 2 21.32 31.99 41.74
CA ASP A 2 20.01 31.32 41.68
C ASP A 2 19.36 31.47 40.34
N SER A 3 19.54 32.63 39.70
CA SER A 3 18.99 32.90 38.38
C SER A 3 19.55 31.94 37.30
N ALA A 4 20.86 31.65 37.35
CA ALA A 4 21.48 30.72 36.41
C ALA A 4 21.01 29.29 36.63
N VAL A 5 20.80 28.91 37.90
CA VAL A 5 20.27 27.57 38.24
C VAL A 5 18.83 27.44 37.75
N ASP A 6 18.01 28.46 37.95
CA ASP A 6 16.63 28.47 37.48
C ASP A 6 16.57 28.39 35.96
N ASP A 7 17.43 29.13 35.24
CA ASP A 7 17.49 29.12 33.78
C ASP A 7 17.93 27.73 33.28
N GLN A 8 18.90 27.09 33.95
CA GLN A 8 19.34 25.76 33.63
C GLN A 8 18.24 24.70 33.84
N GLY A 9 17.47 24.86 34.95
CA GLY A 9 16.34 24.01 35.24
C GLY A 9 15.25 24.12 34.16
N ALA A 10 14.94 25.33 33.74
CA ALA A 10 13.97 25.58 32.69
C ALA A 10 14.43 25.01 31.35
N ALA A 11 15.71 25.20 31.01
CA ALA A 11 16.30 24.63 29.78
C ALA A 11 16.25 23.09 29.80
N THR A 12 16.54 22.48 30.95
CA THR A 12 16.51 21.03 31.12
C THR A 12 15.08 20.49 30.92
N GLN A 13 14.08 21.17 31.45
CA GLN A 13 12.67 20.81 31.26
C GLN A 13 12.25 20.92 29.82
N GLU A 14 12.70 21.95 29.14
CA GLU A 14 12.42 22.14 27.70
C GLU A 14 13.03 21.02 26.87
N ILE A 15 14.29 20.64 27.15
CA ILE A 15 14.96 19.51 26.50
C ILE A 15 14.18 18.22 26.74
N ALA A 16 13.72 17.99 27.98
CA ALA A 16 12.95 16.80 28.30
C ALA A 16 11.64 16.74 27.49
N ARG A 17 10.93 17.86 27.39
CA ARG A 17 9.70 17.93 26.59
C ARG A 17 9.98 17.68 25.12
N ASN A 18 11.03 18.29 24.60
CA ASN A 18 11.42 18.10 23.19
C ASN A 18 11.82 16.66 22.90
N THR A 19 12.50 16.02 23.83
CA THR A 19 12.88 14.61 23.72
C THR A 19 11.64 13.71 23.70
N GLN A 20 10.68 13.94 24.56
CA GLN A 20 9.42 13.21 24.60
C GLN A 20 8.62 13.42 23.31
N GLN A 21 8.58 14.64 22.80
CA GLN A 21 7.90 14.95 21.55
C GLN A 21 8.57 14.24 20.36
N ALA A 22 9.90 14.23 20.33
CA ALA A 22 10.66 13.54 19.29
C ALA A 22 10.37 12.04 19.34
N ALA A 23 10.35 11.44 20.53
CA ALA A 23 10.02 10.03 20.71
C ALA A 23 8.61 9.71 20.21
N ALA A 24 7.63 10.54 20.56
CA ALA A 24 6.25 10.37 20.12
C ALA A 24 6.13 10.50 18.59
N SER A 25 6.86 11.46 18.01
CA SER A 25 6.89 11.66 16.56
C SER A 25 7.51 10.46 15.85
N THR A 26 8.59 9.91 16.43
CA THR A 26 9.25 8.71 15.90
C THR A 26 8.31 7.51 15.91
N GLU A 27 7.57 7.32 17.00
CA GLU A 27 6.57 6.26 17.08
C GLU A 27 5.46 6.44 16.03
N ALA A 28 5.00 7.66 15.82
CA ALA A 28 4.00 7.97 14.82
C ALA A 28 4.50 7.66 13.42
N VAL A 29 5.74 8.02 13.10
CA VAL A 29 6.37 7.69 11.81
C VAL A 29 6.47 6.18 11.65
N SER A 30 6.87 5.47 12.69
CA SER A 30 6.98 4.00 12.67
C SER A 30 5.64 3.34 12.37
N ARG A 31 4.56 3.82 13.01
CA ARG A 31 3.20 3.32 12.74
C ARG A 31 2.78 3.62 11.31
N ASN A 32 3.10 4.81 10.81
CA ASN A 32 2.78 5.21 9.44
C ASN A 32 3.51 4.33 8.44
N ILE A 33 4.77 4.02 8.68
CA ILE A 33 5.57 3.12 7.82
C ILE A 33 4.93 1.73 7.78
N SER A 34 4.52 1.20 8.94
CA SER A 34 3.83 -0.08 9.01
C SER A 34 2.52 -0.06 8.20
N GLY A 35 1.76 1.03 8.31
CA GLY A 35 0.53 1.21 7.53
C GLY A 35 0.78 1.28 6.04
N VAL A 36 1.81 1.98 5.60
CA VAL A 36 2.20 2.08 4.19
C VAL A 36 2.65 0.71 3.68
N THR A 37 3.45 -0.02 4.46
CA THR A 37 3.91 -1.36 4.10
C THR A 37 2.71 -2.31 3.91
N GLN A 38 1.76 -2.27 4.83
CA GLN A 38 0.54 -3.07 4.73
C GLN A 38 -0.28 -2.69 3.49
N ALA A 39 -0.46 -1.40 3.23
CA ALA A 39 -1.18 -0.92 2.07
C ALA A 39 -0.50 -1.34 0.77
N ALA A 40 0.83 -1.29 0.73
CA ALA A 40 1.61 -1.74 -0.43
C ALA A 40 1.41 -3.24 -0.68
N ASP A 41 1.40 -4.04 0.38
CA ASP A 41 1.16 -5.49 0.29
C ASP A 41 -0.25 -5.77 -0.24
N GLU A 42 -1.26 -5.09 0.28
CA GLU A 42 -2.63 -5.23 -0.18
C GLU A 42 -2.78 -4.81 -1.64
N THR A 43 -2.12 -3.74 -2.04
CA THR A 43 -2.11 -3.27 -3.43
C THR A 43 -1.46 -4.32 -4.34
N GLY A 44 -0.35 -4.92 -3.90
CA GLY A 44 0.31 -6.00 -4.62
C GLY A 44 -0.60 -7.19 -4.82
N GLN A 45 -1.33 -7.59 -3.79
CA GLN A 45 -2.29 -8.69 -3.88
C GLN A 45 -3.44 -8.36 -4.83
N ALA A 46 -3.97 -7.14 -4.76
CA ALA A 46 -5.02 -6.69 -5.65
C ALA A 46 -4.54 -6.68 -7.11
N ALA A 47 -3.32 -6.21 -7.36
CA ALA A 47 -2.72 -6.23 -8.70
C ALA A 47 -2.58 -7.66 -9.22
N GLY A 48 -2.19 -8.60 -8.35
CA GLY A 48 -2.12 -10.02 -8.69
C GLY A 48 -3.48 -10.59 -9.09
N GLN A 49 -4.53 -10.22 -8.37
CA GLN A 49 -5.90 -10.64 -8.70
C GLN A 49 -6.36 -10.07 -10.04
N VAL A 50 -6.04 -8.81 -10.33
CA VAL A 50 -6.36 -8.18 -11.62
C VAL A 50 -5.63 -8.89 -12.74
N LEU A 51 -4.36 -9.20 -12.56
CA LEU A 51 -3.57 -9.92 -13.55
C LEU A 51 -4.16 -11.31 -13.83
N SER A 52 -4.55 -12.03 -12.78
CA SER A 52 -5.19 -13.33 -12.89
C SER A 52 -6.52 -13.25 -13.65
N ALA A 53 -7.35 -12.27 -13.31
CA ALA A 53 -8.63 -12.03 -13.98
C ALA A 53 -8.43 -11.68 -15.46
N ALA A 54 -7.43 -10.87 -15.78
CA ALA A 54 -7.07 -10.52 -17.15
C ALA A 54 -6.66 -11.77 -17.95
N GLY A 55 -5.88 -12.67 -17.32
CA GLY A 55 -5.49 -13.93 -17.91
C GLY A 55 -6.68 -14.83 -18.24
N GLN A 56 -7.61 -14.95 -17.29
CA GLN A 56 -8.85 -15.71 -17.48
C GLN A 56 -9.71 -15.11 -18.60
N LEU A 57 -9.80 -13.79 -18.65
CA LEU A 57 -10.57 -13.10 -19.67
C LEU A 57 -9.99 -13.33 -21.05
N ALA A 58 -8.66 -13.27 -21.18
CA ALA A 58 -7.96 -13.55 -22.42
C ALA A 58 -8.23 -14.99 -22.89
N GLN A 59 -8.21 -15.94 -21.95
CA GLN A 59 -8.46 -17.34 -22.23
C GLN A 59 -9.91 -17.57 -22.69
N GLU A 60 -10.86 -16.94 -22.01
CA GLU A 60 -12.29 -17.00 -22.40
C GLU A 60 -12.54 -16.38 -23.75
N ALA A 61 -11.87 -15.28 -24.07
CA ALA A 61 -11.96 -14.62 -25.38
C ALA A 61 -11.46 -15.56 -26.48
N GLU A 62 -10.37 -16.28 -26.23
CA GLU A 62 -9.81 -17.24 -27.19
C GLU A 62 -10.77 -18.41 -27.42
N ILE A 63 -11.38 -18.93 -26.36
CA ILE A 63 -12.39 -19.99 -26.44
C ILE A 63 -13.60 -19.51 -27.25
N LEU A 64 -14.07 -18.30 -26.98
CA LEU A 64 -15.20 -17.72 -27.70
C LEU A 64 -14.89 -17.56 -29.17
N ARG A 65 -13.68 -17.08 -29.49
CA ARG A 65 -13.24 -16.95 -30.89
C ARG A 65 -13.29 -18.29 -31.62
N GLY A 66 -12.82 -19.36 -30.97
CA GLY A 66 -12.89 -20.70 -31.52
C GLY A 66 -14.33 -21.15 -31.81
N LYS A 67 -15.24 -20.87 -30.87
CA LYS A 67 -16.66 -21.21 -31.03
C LYS A 67 -17.32 -20.43 -32.18
N VAL A 68 -16.98 -19.14 -32.31
CA VAL A 68 -17.49 -18.30 -33.39
C VAL A 68 -16.98 -18.82 -34.73
N ASP A 69 -15.69 -19.18 -34.81
CA ASP A 69 -15.10 -19.71 -36.04
C ASP A 69 -15.78 -21.01 -36.47
N LEU A 70 -16.07 -21.91 -35.52
CA LEU A 70 -16.81 -23.15 -35.80
C LEU A 70 -18.22 -22.88 -36.28
N PHE A 71 -18.92 -21.94 -35.66
CA PHE A 71 -20.27 -21.54 -36.05
C PHE A 71 -20.30 -21.02 -37.47
N VAL A 72 -19.35 -20.12 -37.80
CA VAL A 72 -19.24 -19.55 -39.16
C VAL A 72 -18.95 -20.65 -40.18
N ALA A 73 -18.06 -21.58 -39.84
CA ALA A 73 -17.73 -22.69 -40.71
C ALA A 73 -18.97 -23.56 -41.00
N ARG A 74 -19.80 -23.83 -39.99
CA ARG A 74 -21.05 -24.60 -40.18
C ARG A 74 -22.02 -23.90 -41.08
N ILE A 75 -22.17 -22.58 -40.94
CA ILE A 75 -23.05 -21.79 -41.83
C ILE A 75 -22.60 -21.85 -43.25
N ARG A 76 -21.29 -21.77 -43.51
CA ARG A 76 -20.72 -21.82 -44.86
C ARG A 76 -20.93 -23.16 -45.55
N VAL A 77 -20.89 -24.23 -44.77
CA VAL A 77 -21.05 -25.60 -45.28
C VAL A 77 -22.50 -25.93 -45.52
N ALA A 78 -23.39 -25.35 -44.68
CA ALA A 78 -24.83 -25.56 -44.85
C ALA A 78 -25.36 -24.74 -45.98
#